data_fcc78047190c05ed4c1bfb1593a0e0af
#
_entry.id   fcc78047190c05ed4c1bfb1593a0e0af
#
_cell.length_a   1.000
_cell.length_b   1.000
_cell.length_c   1.000
_cell.angle_alpha   90.00
_cell.angle_beta   90.00
_cell.angle_gamma   90.00
#
_symmetry.space_group_name_H-M   'P 1'
#
loop_
_entity.id
_entity.type
_entity.pdbx_description
1 polymer ?
#
loop_
_entity_poly.entity_id
_entity_poly.type
_entity_poly.pdbx_seq_one_letter_code
_entity_poly.pdbx_strand_id
1 'polypeptide(L)'
;TSMIDRAKLAKEYITDEYLKPYTVFKNNMQDTYVDEMEICSEFEDGIAKQEFQVFYQPVVDAKTGKIASAEALVRWFHETKGFISPGQFIPALEKGGYISELDRYMVRKVIECLEQRRKESRPAVPVSVNLSWIDFYDENMLEWIVSGLQCGGKEEKKMIRFEITETSLAAIGENHTRMLMRLRENGAKILLDDFGSGYSSFGMLQDYDF
;
A
#
# COMPACT_ATOMS: atom_id res chain seq x y z
N THR A 1 -10.36 26.35 18.75
CA THR A 1 -10.28 24.94 19.21
C THR A 1 -10.31 24.93 20.72
N SER A 2 -11.23 24.17 21.34
CA SER A 2 -11.36 24.09 22.80
C SER A 2 -10.13 23.35 23.40
N MET A 3 -9.91 23.48 24.70
CA MET A 3 -8.85 22.73 25.40
C MET A 3 -9.05 21.22 25.25
N ILE A 4 -10.31 20.77 25.22
CA ILE A 4 -10.67 19.36 25.06
C ILE A 4 -10.28 18.86 23.65
N ASP A 5 -10.54 19.65 22.61
CA ASP A 5 -10.19 19.29 21.23
C ASP A 5 -8.67 19.17 21.07
N ARG A 6 -7.91 20.10 21.65
CA ARG A 6 -6.44 20.05 21.66
C ARG A 6 -5.91 18.82 22.38
N ALA A 7 -6.51 18.44 23.49
CA ALA A 7 -6.13 17.25 24.23
C ALA A 7 -6.44 15.96 23.44
N LYS A 8 -7.59 15.89 22.77
CA LYS A 8 -7.94 14.76 21.90
C LYS A 8 -6.96 14.64 20.75
N LEU A 9 -6.69 15.74 20.06
CA LEU A 9 -5.75 15.76 18.95
C LEU A 9 -4.34 15.36 19.40
N ALA A 10 -3.86 15.85 20.53
CA ALA A 10 -2.56 15.46 21.06
C ALA A 10 -2.50 13.96 21.37
N LYS A 11 -3.59 13.35 21.84
CA LYS A 11 -3.66 11.91 22.12
C LYS A 11 -3.37 11.05 20.88
N GLU A 12 -3.80 11.46 19.70
CA GLU A 12 -3.57 10.73 18.45
C GLU A 12 -2.08 10.62 18.07
N TYR A 13 -1.23 11.48 18.65
CA TYR A 13 0.22 11.46 18.46
C TYR A 13 0.98 10.59 19.49
N ILE A 14 0.27 9.82 20.31
CA ILE A 14 0.87 8.84 21.22
C ILE A 14 1.00 7.52 20.45
N THR A 15 2.21 7.19 20.05
CA THR A 15 2.51 5.96 19.29
C THR A 15 2.79 4.77 20.21
N ASP A 16 3.21 5.01 21.45
CA ASP A 16 3.51 3.98 22.44
C ASP A 16 3.08 4.50 23.84
N GLU A 17 1.98 3.96 24.34
CA GLU A 17 1.42 4.35 25.65
C GLU A 17 2.31 3.93 26.83
N TYR A 18 3.18 2.91 26.67
CA TYR A 18 4.06 2.43 27.72
C TYR A 18 5.34 3.26 27.83
N LEU A 19 5.95 3.58 26.69
CA LEU A 19 7.19 4.36 26.67
C LEU A 19 6.94 5.85 26.79
N LYS A 20 5.83 6.33 26.23
CA LYS A 20 5.47 7.75 26.24
C LYS A 20 3.98 7.94 26.48
N PRO A 21 3.52 7.83 27.74
CA PRO A 21 2.09 7.78 28.09
C PRO A 21 1.37 9.12 27.94
N TYR A 22 2.06 10.21 27.61
CA TYR A 22 1.46 11.51 27.37
C TYR A 22 2.22 12.26 26.28
N THR A 23 1.53 13.19 25.66
CA THR A 23 2.13 14.19 24.77
C THR A 23 1.50 15.55 25.02
N VAL A 24 2.24 16.59 24.69
CA VAL A 24 1.78 17.98 24.85
C VAL A 24 1.35 18.48 23.48
N PHE A 25 0.16 19.08 23.42
CA PHE A 25 -0.34 19.72 22.21
C PHE A 25 0.66 20.75 21.69
N LYS A 26 0.93 20.71 20.40
CA LYS A 26 1.72 21.70 19.67
C LYS A 26 0.89 22.23 18.51
N ASN A 27 1.07 23.49 18.13
CA ASN A 27 0.29 24.10 17.04
C ASN A 27 0.43 23.36 15.72
N ASN A 28 1.61 22.83 15.40
CA ASN A 28 1.83 22.04 14.19
C ASN A 28 0.96 20.75 14.14
N MET A 29 0.51 20.20 15.27
CA MET A 29 -0.41 19.06 15.28
C MET A 29 -1.77 19.42 14.70
N GLN A 30 -2.23 20.66 14.93
CA GLN A 30 -3.46 21.15 14.35
C GLN A 30 -3.31 21.37 12.84
N ASP A 31 -2.19 21.92 12.41
CA ASP A 31 -1.93 22.15 11.00
C ASP A 31 -1.87 20.80 10.25
N THR A 32 -1.11 19.82 10.78
CA THR A 32 -1.05 18.47 10.22
C THR A 32 -2.43 17.81 10.15
N TYR A 33 -3.25 17.94 11.18
CA TYR A 33 -4.61 17.37 11.17
C TYR A 33 -5.51 18.01 10.10
N VAL A 34 -5.41 19.33 9.93
CA VAL A 34 -6.15 20.03 8.87
C VAL A 34 -5.70 19.55 7.51
N ASP A 35 -4.38 19.42 7.28
CA ASP A 35 -3.82 18.92 6.03
C ASP A 35 -4.29 17.46 5.74
N GLU A 36 -4.29 16.58 6.76
CA GLU A 36 -4.78 15.20 6.64
C GLU A 36 -6.28 15.16 6.27
N MET A 37 -7.11 16.00 6.90
CA MET A 37 -8.54 16.10 6.59
C MET A 37 -8.78 16.63 5.17
N GLU A 38 -7.98 17.58 4.72
CA GLU A 38 -8.06 18.12 3.35
C GLU A 38 -7.68 17.04 2.33
N ILE A 39 -6.59 16.30 2.56
CA ILE A 39 -6.18 15.14 1.74
C ILE A 39 -7.32 14.13 1.61
N CYS A 40 -7.93 13.72 2.72
CA CYS A 40 -9.04 12.77 2.70
C CYS A 40 -10.26 13.32 1.92
N SER A 41 -10.58 14.60 2.08
CA SER A 41 -11.74 15.20 1.40
C SER A 41 -11.56 15.34 -0.11
N GLU A 42 -10.33 15.44 -0.59
CA GLU A 42 -10.00 15.58 -2.00
C GLU A 42 -9.67 14.25 -2.70
N PHE A 43 -9.58 13.16 -1.93
CA PHE A 43 -9.13 11.86 -2.43
C PHE A 43 -10.02 11.29 -3.54
N GLU A 44 -11.35 11.22 -3.30
CA GLU A 44 -12.29 10.66 -4.28
C GLU A 44 -12.28 11.46 -5.60
N ASP A 45 -12.24 12.79 -5.49
CA ASP A 45 -12.11 13.68 -6.65
C ASP A 45 -10.79 13.45 -7.40
N GLY A 46 -9.68 13.30 -6.66
CA GLY A 46 -8.37 12.99 -7.23
C GLY A 46 -8.34 11.66 -7.99
N ILE A 47 -9.00 10.62 -7.47
CA ILE A 47 -9.19 9.35 -8.18
C ILE A 47 -9.99 9.56 -9.46
N ALA A 48 -11.13 10.27 -9.39
CA ALA A 48 -12.01 10.51 -10.53
C ALA A 48 -11.32 11.34 -11.64
N LYS A 49 -10.52 12.32 -11.26
CA LYS A 49 -9.73 13.18 -12.17
C LYS A 49 -8.44 12.51 -12.67
N GLN A 50 -8.12 11.30 -12.22
CA GLN A 50 -6.88 10.58 -12.53
C GLN A 50 -5.60 11.33 -12.13
N GLU A 51 -5.65 12.07 -11.03
CA GLU A 51 -4.51 12.79 -10.47
C GLU A 51 -3.48 11.84 -9.85
N PHE A 52 -3.91 10.63 -9.45
CA PHE A 52 -3.04 9.56 -8.99
C PHE A 52 -2.43 8.81 -10.16
N GLN A 53 -1.12 8.89 -10.30
CA GLN A 53 -0.36 8.26 -11.37
C GLN A 53 0.52 7.15 -10.83
N VAL A 54 0.70 6.08 -11.64
CA VAL A 54 1.59 4.98 -11.32
C VAL A 54 2.95 5.22 -11.95
N PHE A 55 3.97 5.28 -11.13
CA PHE A 55 5.37 5.30 -11.55
C PHE A 55 5.98 3.92 -11.31
N TYR A 56 6.85 3.50 -12.21
CA TYR A 56 7.50 2.19 -12.13
C TYR A 56 8.98 2.37 -11.84
N GLN A 57 9.40 1.94 -10.64
CA GLN A 57 10.81 1.93 -10.25
C GLN A 57 11.42 0.60 -10.68
N PRO A 58 12.43 0.59 -11.59
CA PRO A 58 13.02 -0.66 -12.07
C PRO A 58 13.88 -1.32 -11.00
N VAL A 59 13.74 -2.64 -10.87
CA VAL A 59 14.61 -3.50 -10.09
C VAL A 59 15.53 -4.24 -11.04
N VAL A 60 16.84 -4.06 -10.86
CA VAL A 60 17.87 -4.54 -11.77
C VAL A 60 18.56 -5.77 -11.17
N ASP A 61 18.73 -6.80 -11.97
CA ASP A 61 19.56 -7.95 -11.63
C ASP A 61 21.03 -7.53 -11.57
N ALA A 62 21.64 -7.65 -10.41
CA ALA A 62 22.99 -7.16 -10.15
C ALA A 62 24.09 -7.89 -10.98
N LYS A 63 23.83 -9.10 -11.46
CA LYS A 63 24.79 -9.88 -12.24
C LYS A 63 24.74 -9.53 -13.72
N THR A 64 23.53 -9.29 -14.22
CA THR A 64 23.32 -9.09 -15.67
C THR A 64 23.12 -7.64 -16.07
N GLY A 65 22.82 -6.75 -15.12
CA GLY A 65 22.46 -5.36 -15.38
C GLY A 65 21.12 -5.16 -16.08
N LYS A 66 20.31 -6.22 -16.20
CA LYS A 66 19.00 -6.16 -16.88
C LYS A 66 17.89 -5.90 -15.86
N ILE A 67 16.82 -5.25 -16.31
CA ILE A 67 15.61 -5.07 -15.50
C ILE A 67 14.97 -6.44 -15.28
N ALA A 68 14.84 -6.85 -14.03
CA ALA A 68 14.25 -8.10 -13.58
C ALA A 68 12.78 -7.95 -13.17
N SER A 69 12.41 -6.82 -12.61
CA SER A 69 11.05 -6.45 -12.20
C SER A 69 10.93 -4.94 -12.07
N ALA A 70 9.74 -4.46 -11.70
CA ALA A 70 9.54 -3.07 -11.34
C ALA A 70 8.60 -2.99 -10.14
N GLU A 71 8.76 -1.96 -9.31
CA GLU A 71 7.84 -1.61 -8.24
C GLU A 71 6.91 -0.50 -8.71
N ALA A 72 5.61 -0.66 -8.47
CA ALA A 72 4.59 0.34 -8.79
C ALA A 72 4.42 1.30 -7.61
N LEU A 73 4.78 2.53 -7.83
CA LEU A 73 4.75 3.58 -6.84
C LEU A 73 3.73 4.65 -7.21
N VAL A 74 2.82 4.95 -6.31
CA VAL A 74 1.83 6.01 -6.51
C VAL A 74 2.45 7.40 -6.41
N ARG A 75 1.97 8.31 -7.26
CA ARG A 75 2.32 9.75 -7.23
C ARG A 75 1.05 10.54 -7.40
N TRP A 76 0.80 11.52 -6.54
CA TRP A 76 -0.37 12.39 -6.63
C TRP A 76 0.02 13.75 -7.22
N PHE A 77 -0.52 14.06 -8.39
CA PHE A 77 -0.37 15.35 -9.04
C PHE A 77 -1.69 16.10 -8.98
N HIS A 78 -1.89 16.80 -7.87
CA HIS A 78 -3.10 17.54 -7.61
C HIS A 78 -3.20 18.77 -8.53
N GLU A 79 -4.39 19.05 -9.07
CA GLU A 79 -4.62 20.10 -10.07
C GLU A 79 -4.14 21.49 -9.61
N THR A 80 -4.38 21.84 -8.35
CA THR A 80 -4.05 23.17 -7.80
C THR A 80 -2.85 23.19 -6.87
N LYS A 81 -2.58 22.09 -6.15
CA LYS A 81 -1.49 21.98 -5.15
C LYS A 81 -0.19 21.45 -5.75
N GLY A 82 -0.23 20.93 -7.00
CA GLY A 82 0.91 20.30 -7.63
C GLY A 82 1.22 18.92 -7.06
N PHE A 83 2.49 18.59 -6.92
CA PHE A 83 2.91 17.27 -6.41
C PHE A 83 2.73 17.18 -4.89
N ILE A 84 1.88 16.24 -4.46
CA ILE A 84 1.73 15.84 -3.06
C ILE A 84 2.52 14.55 -2.85
N SER A 85 3.42 14.54 -1.87
CA SER A 85 4.31 13.39 -1.65
C SER A 85 3.57 12.20 -1.02
N PRO A 86 3.95 10.95 -1.35
CA PRO A 86 3.39 9.76 -0.69
C PRO A 86 3.48 9.80 0.84
N GLY A 87 4.59 10.33 1.37
CA GLY A 87 4.77 10.48 2.82
C GLY A 87 3.79 11.44 3.50
N GLN A 88 3.06 12.26 2.73
CA GLN A 88 2.00 13.12 3.24
C GLN A 88 0.63 12.45 3.12
N PHE A 89 0.29 11.91 1.94
CA PHE A 89 -1.08 11.43 1.73
C PHE A 89 -1.31 9.98 2.17
N ILE A 90 -0.31 9.08 2.09
CA ILE A 90 -0.50 7.68 2.52
C ILE A 90 -0.91 7.60 4.00
N PRO A 91 -0.19 8.22 4.96
CA PRO A 91 -0.60 8.18 6.36
C PRO A 91 -1.97 8.82 6.62
N ALA A 92 -2.32 9.88 5.88
CA ALA A 92 -3.63 10.52 5.98
C ALA A 92 -4.75 9.58 5.50
N LEU A 93 -4.55 8.89 4.36
CA LEU A 93 -5.51 7.94 3.83
C LEU A 93 -5.65 6.67 4.69
N GLU A 94 -4.56 6.21 5.32
CA GLU A 94 -4.60 5.12 6.30
C GLU A 94 -5.47 5.49 7.48
N LYS A 95 -5.24 6.65 8.11
CA LYS A 95 -6.06 7.16 9.22
C LYS A 95 -7.51 7.41 8.82
N GLY A 96 -7.72 7.94 7.61
CA GLY A 96 -9.04 8.23 7.06
C GLY A 96 -9.81 7.00 6.58
N GLY A 97 -9.16 5.82 6.48
CA GLY A 97 -9.78 4.58 6.01
C GLY A 97 -9.92 4.47 4.49
N TYR A 98 -9.22 5.32 3.73
CA TYR A 98 -9.26 5.35 2.26
C TYR A 98 -8.15 4.54 1.59
N ILE A 99 -7.19 4.01 2.35
CA ILE A 99 -5.99 3.37 1.79
C ILE A 99 -6.34 2.15 0.93
N SER A 100 -7.30 1.32 1.34
CA SER A 100 -7.74 0.14 0.56
C SER A 100 -8.32 0.53 -0.80
N GLU A 101 -8.95 1.69 -0.91
CA GLU A 101 -9.44 2.19 -2.20
C GLU A 101 -8.29 2.63 -3.11
N LEU A 102 -7.27 3.27 -2.55
CA LEU A 102 -6.05 3.61 -3.26
C LEU A 102 -5.32 2.34 -3.73
N ASP A 103 -5.16 1.34 -2.86
CA ASP A 103 -4.47 0.09 -3.19
C ASP A 103 -5.23 -0.67 -4.29
N ARG A 104 -6.56 -0.70 -4.22
CA ARG A 104 -7.41 -1.24 -5.30
C ARG A 104 -7.22 -0.47 -6.62
N TYR A 105 -7.14 0.84 -6.56
CA TYR A 105 -6.87 1.67 -7.73
C TYR A 105 -5.51 1.33 -8.33
N MET A 106 -4.46 1.21 -7.51
CA MET A 106 -3.10 0.88 -7.93
C MET A 106 -3.02 -0.49 -8.60
N VAL A 107 -3.58 -1.53 -7.98
CA VAL A 107 -3.64 -2.89 -8.55
C VAL A 107 -4.34 -2.88 -9.90
N ARG A 108 -5.49 -2.20 -10.02
CA ARG A 108 -6.21 -2.07 -11.29
C ARG A 108 -5.36 -1.40 -12.37
N LYS A 109 -4.68 -0.29 -12.04
CA LYS A 109 -3.82 0.42 -13.00
C LYS A 109 -2.63 -0.42 -13.47
N VAL A 110 -2.05 -1.22 -12.60
CA VAL A 110 -0.98 -2.16 -12.97
C VAL A 110 -1.51 -3.26 -13.89
N ILE A 111 -2.68 -3.84 -13.60
CA ILE A 111 -3.33 -4.83 -14.48
C ILE A 111 -3.59 -4.23 -15.86
N GLU A 112 -4.21 -3.06 -15.91
CA GLU A 112 -4.48 -2.34 -17.17
C GLU A 112 -3.20 -2.13 -17.99
N CYS A 113 -2.11 -1.70 -17.33
CA CYS A 113 -0.81 -1.50 -17.99
C CYS A 113 -0.23 -2.81 -18.56
N LEU A 114 -0.25 -3.89 -17.77
CA LEU A 114 0.26 -5.19 -18.22
C LEU A 114 -0.57 -5.75 -19.39
N GLU A 115 -1.89 -5.64 -19.34
CA GLU A 115 -2.78 -6.04 -20.45
C GLU A 115 -2.53 -5.22 -21.71
N GLN A 116 -2.36 -3.90 -21.57
CA GLN A 116 -2.07 -3.02 -22.70
C GLN A 116 -0.76 -3.42 -23.38
N ARG A 117 0.31 -3.64 -22.59
CA ARG A 117 1.61 -4.07 -23.13
C ARG A 117 1.50 -5.41 -23.86
N ARG A 118 0.70 -6.35 -23.34
CA ARG A 118 0.45 -7.63 -24.00
C ARG A 118 -0.27 -7.45 -25.33
N LYS A 119 -1.33 -6.66 -25.37
CA LYS A 119 -2.08 -6.37 -26.61
C LYS A 119 -1.18 -5.74 -27.68
N GLU A 120 -0.24 -4.91 -27.26
CA GLU A 120 0.75 -4.27 -28.14
C GLU A 120 1.98 -5.15 -28.44
N SER A 121 2.02 -6.37 -27.94
CA SER A 121 3.20 -7.28 -28.06
C SER A 121 4.50 -6.65 -27.54
N ARG A 122 4.41 -5.77 -26.55
CA ARG A 122 5.57 -5.12 -25.91
C ARG A 122 6.09 -5.96 -24.75
N PRO A 123 7.41 -6.03 -24.55
CA PRO A 123 7.98 -6.75 -23.43
C PRO A 123 7.47 -6.17 -22.10
N ALA A 124 7.18 -7.04 -21.15
CA ALA A 124 6.80 -6.67 -19.79
C ALA A 124 7.70 -7.43 -18.80
N VAL A 125 7.86 -6.86 -17.62
CA VAL A 125 8.52 -7.48 -16.48
C VAL A 125 7.50 -7.61 -15.35
N PRO A 126 7.71 -8.51 -14.38
CA PRO A 126 6.87 -8.57 -13.20
C PRO A 126 6.83 -7.22 -12.47
N VAL A 127 5.65 -6.85 -11.99
CA VAL A 127 5.42 -5.60 -11.25
C VAL A 127 4.92 -5.92 -9.85
N SER A 128 5.57 -5.36 -8.85
CA SER A 128 5.09 -5.41 -7.46
C SER A 128 4.23 -4.19 -7.12
N VAL A 129 3.23 -4.42 -6.29
CA VAL A 129 2.29 -3.42 -5.78
C VAL A 129 2.22 -3.57 -4.27
N ASN A 130 2.35 -2.45 -3.57
CA ASN A 130 2.20 -2.42 -2.12
C ASN A 130 0.73 -2.69 -1.73
N LEU A 131 0.53 -3.47 -0.66
CA LEU A 131 -0.74 -3.67 0.00
C LEU A 131 -0.64 -3.27 1.46
N SER A 132 -1.62 -2.52 1.91
CA SER A 132 -1.75 -2.13 3.30
C SER A 132 -2.25 -3.29 4.17
N TRP A 133 -1.88 -3.31 5.44
CA TRP A 133 -2.37 -4.33 6.39
C TRP A 133 -3.90 -4.32 6.52
N ILE A 134 -4.53 -3.18 6.30
CA ILE A 134 -6.00 -3.01 6.34
C ILE A 134 -6.68 -3.85 5.26
N ASP A 135 -6.05 -4.03 4.09
CA ASP A 135 -6.59 -4.82 2.98
C ASP A 135 -6.84 -6.27 3.36
N PHE A 136 -6.07 -6.79 4.33
CA PHE A 136 -6.23 -8.14 4.83
C PHE A 136 -7.46 -8.32 5.73
N TYR A 137 -8.11 -7.24 6.12
CA TYR A 137 -9.39 -7.25 6.84
C TYR A 137 -10.59 -7.05 5.91
N ASP A 138 -10.38 -6.73 4.64
CA ASP A 138 -11.43 -6.57 3.63
C ASP A 138 -11.52 -7.82 2.74
N GLU A 139 -12.44 -8.74 3.08
CA GLU A 139 -12.67 -9.95 2.26
C GLU A 139 -13.06 -9.60 0.82
N ASN A 140 -13.75 -8.48 0.58
CA ASN A 140 -14.13 -8.06 -0.78
C ASN A 140 -12.90 -7.63 -1.59
N MET A 141 -11.94 -6.97 -0.95
CA MET A 141 -10.67 -6.58 -1.61
C MET A 141 -9.93 -7.82 -2.11
N LEU A 142 -9.83 -8.86 -1.26
CA LEU A 142 -9.18 -10.09 -1.63
C LEU A 142 -9.89 -10.86 -2.72
N GLU A 143 -11.21 -11.03 -2.58
CA GLU A 143 -11.98 -11.72 -3.61
C GLU A 143 -11.88 -11.00 -4.94
N TRP A 144 -11.81 -9.68 -4.92
CA TRP A 144 -11.59 -8.88 -6.11
C TRP A 144 -10.19 -9.13 -6.71
N ILE A 145 -9.12 -9.14 -5.90
CA ILE A 145 -7.76 -9.48 -6.36
C ILE A 145 -7.71 -10.89 -6.91
N VAL A 146 -8.23 -11.88 -6.18
CA VAL A 146 -8.25 -13.28 -6.60
C VAL A 146 -9.01 -13.46 -7.91
N SER A 147 -10.16 -12.80 -8.05
CA SER A 147 -10.95 -12.83 -9.29
C SER A 147 -10.18 -12.24 -10.46
N GLY A 148 -9.50 -11.12 -10.24
CA GLY A 148 -8.62 -10.52 -11.25
C GLY A 148 -7.48 -11.45 -11.67
N LEU A 149 -6.84 -12.10 -10.70
CA LEU A 149 -5.81 -13.10 -10.97
C LEU A 149 -6.37 -14.32 -11.72
N GLN A 150 -7.59 -14.76 -11.43
CA GLN A 150 -8.22 -15.90 -12.11
C GLN A 150 -8.59 -15.62 -13.56
N CYS A 151 -8.94 -14.37 -13.89
CA CYS A 151 -9.26 -13.95 -15.25
C CYS A 151 -8.01 -13.90 -16.17
N GLY A 152 -6.82 -13.75 -15.60
CA GLY A 152 -5.56 -13.76 -16.34
C GLY A 152 -5.07 -15.16 -16.71
N GLY A 153 -4.28 -15.30 -17.77
CA GLY A 153 -3.55 -16.52 -18.12
C GLY A 153 -2.51 -16.90 -17.07
N LYS A 154 -2.01 -18.14 -17.09
CA LYS A 154 -1.01 -18.62 -16.12
C LYS A 154 0.25 -17.74 -16.04
N GLU A 155 0.69 -17.17 -17.15
CA GLU A 155 1.86 -16.29 -17.19
C GLU A 155 1.54 -14.88 -16.66
N GLU A 156 0.33 -14.39 -16.86
CA GLU A 156 -0.12 -13.08 -16.38
C GLU A 156 -0.21 -13.03 -14.86
N LYS A 157 -0.64 -14.11 -14.22
CA LYS A 157 -0.67 -14.26 -12.76
C LYS A 157 0.70 -14.08 -12.11
N LYS A 158 1.77 -14.48 -12.80
CA LYS A 158 3.15 -14.35 -12.33
C LYS A 158 3.71 -12.95 -12.52
N MET A 159 3.01 -12.10 -13.28
CA MET A 159 3.47 -10.74 -13.59
C MET A 159 3.09 -9.73 -12.52
N ILE A 160 2.15 -10.06 -11.64
CA ILE A 160 1.80 -9.20 -10.49
C ILE A 160 2.33 -9.85 -9.22
N ARG A 161 2.96 -9.03 -8.40
CA ARG A 161 3.46 -9.38 -7.08
C ARG A 161 2.89 -8.40 -6.07
N PHE A 162 2.72 -8.82 -4.84
CA PHE A 162 2.25 -7.96 -3.77
C PHE A 162 3.35 -7.79 -2.73
N GLU A 163 3.62 -6.55 -2.35
CA GLU A 163 4.57 -6.21 -1.30
C GLU A 163 3.83 -5.87 -0.03
N ILE A 164 4.29 -6.43 1.08
CA ILE A 164 3.73 -6.24 2.42
C ILE A 164 4.90 -5.90 3.33
N THR A 165 4.76 -4.83 4.11
CA THR A 165 5.82 -4.47 5.06
C THR A 165 5.87 -5.44 6.24
N GLU A 166 7.04 -5.55 6.87
CA GLU A 166 7.24 -6.34 8.09
C GLU A 166 6.25 -5.95 9.19
N THR A 167 6.01 -4.64 9.36
CA THR A 167 5.06 -4.13 10.36
C THR A 167 3.63 -4.56 10.05
N SER A 168 3.24 -4.53 8.78
CA SER A 168 1.94 -5.02 8.31
C SER A 168 1.77 -6.51 8.61
N LEU A 169 2.80 -7.31 8.34
CA LEU A 169 2.76 -8.75 8.61
C LEU A 169 2.63 -9.05 10.12
N ALA A 170 3.31 -8.30 10.98
CA ALA A 170 3.20 -8.44 12.44
C ALA A 170 1.79 -8.07 12.97
N ALA A 171 1.10 -7.15 12.32
CA ALA A 171 -0.28 -6.78 12.64
C ALA A 171 -1.30 -7.83 12.16
N ILE A 172 -0.92 -8.67 11.19
CA ILE A 172 -1.76 -9.72 10.62
C ILE A 172 -1.82 -10.90 11.60
N GLY A 173 -2.94 -11.09 12.31
CA GLY A 173 -3.18 -12.24 13.18
C GLY A 173 -3.45 -13.55 12.40
N GLU A 174 -3.62 -14.68 13.10
CA GLU A 174 -3.80 -16.02 12.50
C GLU A 174 -4.91 -16.10 11.45
N ASN A 175 -5.99 -15.33 11.60
CA ASN A 175 -7.09 -15.31 10.62
C ASN A 175 -6.68 -14.76 9.25
N HIS A 176 -5.69 -13.91 9.20
CA HIS A 176 -5.23 -13.25 7.98
C HIS A 176 -4.16 -14.05 7.24
N THR A 177 -3.49 -14.98 7.94
CA THR A 177 -2.61 -15.99 7.33
C THR A 177 -3.34 -16.76 6.24
N ARG A 178 -4.63 -17.11 6.47
CA ARG A 178 -5.47 -17.78 5.48
C ARG A 178 -5.61 -16.96 4.19
N MET A 179 -5.61 -15.68 4.31
CA MET A 179 -5.74 -14.71 3.24
C MET A 179 -4.50 -14.68 2.35
N LEU A 180 -3.32 -14.61 2.95
CA LEU A 180 -2.04 -14.75 2.24
C LEU A 180 -1.95 -16.08 1.50
N MET A 181 -2.37 -17.18 2.16
CA MET A 181 -2.43 -18.50 1.53
C MET A 181 -3.36 -18.51 0.32
N ARG A 182 -4.56 -17.94 0.41
CA ARG A 182 -5.49 -17.84 -0.72
C ARG A 182 -4.91 -17.06 -1.90
N LEU A 183 -4.23 -15.95 -1.66
CA LEU A 183 -3.55 -15.20 -2.73
C LEU A 183 -2.50 -16.08 -3.43
N ARG A 184 -1.68 -16.79 -2.66
CA ARG A 184 -0.63 -17.69 -3.18
C ARG A 184 -1.19 -18.88 -3.95
N GLU A 185 -2.22 -19.55 -3.43
CA GLU A 185 -2.92 -20.65 -4.10
C GLU A 185 -3.50 -20.23 -5.46
N ASN A 186 -3.84 -18.94 -5.60
CA ASN A 186 -4.28 -18.35 -6.87
C ASN A 186 -3.14 -17.81 -7.73
N GLY A 187 -1.89 -18.06 -7.33
CA GLY A 187 -0.70 -17.78 -8.12
C GLY A 187 -0.07 -16.41 -7.90
N ALA A 188 -0.55 -15.63 -6.91
CA ALA A 188 0.10 -14.40 -6.51
C ALA A 188 1.46 -14.69 -5.86
N LYS A 189 2.46 -13.88 -6.17
CA LYS A 189 3.73 -13.86 -5.44
C LYS A 189 3.69 -12.74 -4.41
N ILE A 190 4.01 -13.07 -3.16
CA ILE A 190 4.06 -12.10 -2.06
C ILE A 190 5.54 -11.84 -1.74
N LEU A 191 5.87 -10.59 -1.53
CA LEU A 191 7.19 -10.11 -1.17
C LEU A 191 7.09 -9.42 0.19
N LEU A 192 8.11 -9.61 1.01
CA LEU A 192 8.23 -8.92 2.29
C LEU A 192 9.14 -7.71 2.11
N ASP A 193 8.61 -6.52 2.39
CA ASP A 193 9.34 -5.26 2.32
C ASP A 193 9.80 -4.78 3.71
N ASP A 194 10.79 -3.89 3.74
CA ASP A 194 11.36 -3.29 4.95
C ASP A 194 11.85 -4.32 5.99
N PHE A 195 12.30 -5.51 5.54
CA PHE A 195 12.74 -6.57 6.43
C PHE A 195 13.91 -6.13 7.32
N GLY A 196 13.77 -6.34 8.65
CA GLY A 196 14.77 -5.95 9.65
C GLY A 196 14.54 -4.57 10.25
N SER A 197 13.48 -3.86 9.84
CA SER A 197 13.10 -2.56 10.42
C SER A 197 12.25 -2.68 11.68
N GLY A 198 11.69 -3.86 11.97
CA GLY A 198 10.73 -4.11 13.04
C GLY A 198 11.12 -5.28 13.95
N TYR A 199 10.12 -5.83 14.61
CA TYR A 199 10.24 -6.89 15.63
C TYR A 199 10.07 -8.32 15.06
N SER A 200 10.17 -8.51 13.74
CA SER A 200 9.96 -9.84 13.18
C SER A 200 11.00 -10.83 13.63
N SER A 201 10.54 -11.87 14.29
CA SER A 201 11.39 -13.03 14.58
C SER A 201 11.57 -13.84 13.29
N PHE A 202 12.77 -14.44 13.11
CA PHE A 202 13.02 -15.40 12.04
C PHE A 202 11.98 -16.54 11.98
N GLY A 203 11.22 -16.76 13.07
CA GLY A 203 10.11 -17.69 13.12
C GLY A 203 9.00 -17.36 12.14
N MET A 204 8.69 -16.07 11.93
CA MET A 204 7.66 -15.68 10.96
C MET A 204 8.05 -16.02 9.52
N LEU A 205 9.34 -15.98 9.17
CA LEU A 205 9.81 -16.38 7.85
C LEU A 205 9.68 -17.89 7.60
N GLN A 206 9.65 -18.72 8.65
CA GLN A 206 9.45 -20.16 8.50
C GLN A 206 7.98 -20.53 8.25
N ASP A 207 7.06 -19.71 8.75
CA ASP A 207 5.62 -19.93 8.59
C ASP A 207 5.12 -19.44 7.22
N TYR A 208 5.86 -18.52 6.58
CA TYR A 208 5.52 -17.95 5.28
C TYR A 208 6.66 -18.17 4.29
N ASP A 209 6.40 -18.91 3.24
CA ASP A 209 7.32 -19.18 2.12
C ASP A 209 7.26 -18.01 1.12
N PHE A 210 8.07 -16.96 1.36
CA PHE A 210 8.14 -15.73 0.54
C PHE A 210 8.98 -15.90 -0.72
#